data_89f62cb0e094d6fe2c07093a60095d47
#
_entry.id   89f62cb0e094d6fe2c07093a60095d47
#
_cell.length_a   1.000
_cell.length_b   1.000
_cell.length_c   1.000
_cell.angle_alpha   90.00
_cell.angle_beta   90.00
_cell.angle_gamma   90.00
#
_symmetry.space_group_name_H-M   'P 1'
#
loop_
_entity.id
_entity.type
_entity.pdbx_description
1 polymer ?
#
loop_
_entity_poly.entity_id
_entity_poly.type
_entity_poly.pdbx_seq_one_letter_code
_entity_poly.pdbx_strand_id
1 'polypeptide(L)'
;MFLKYLCEFLGTMMLILLGDGVVANVTLNKSGMKGAGSIQITLAWGLAVMVPAFIFGEASGASFNPALTIALAVGGMFDWALVPGYVIAQILGGVVGGVLVYILFKDHFDATEDPGTKLGVFSTGPPIPNTGRNIVQEAIATFVLVFAICGLNQVPQLAAGVGKLLVFGIIVSIGMSLGGLTGYALNPARDLGPRIAHAILPIKGKGSSNFKYGLIVPIFGPIIGGIVAVLLYNVIPW
;
A
#
# COMPACT_ATOMS: atom_id res chain seq x y z
N MET A 1 -20.62 10.47 6.68
CA MET A 1 -20.13 9.58 5.61
C MET A 1 -19.17 10.27 4.65
N PHE A 2 -19.57 11.35 3.99
CA PHE A 2 -18.75 12.05 2.99
C PHE A 2 -17.32 12.38 3.48
N LEU A 3 -17.16 12.97 4.67
CA LEU A 3 -15.85 13.30 5.24
C LEU A 3 -14.95 12.08 5.36
N LYS A 4 -15.48 10.93 5.80
CA LYS A 4 -14.71 9.69 5.93
C LYS A 4 -14.16 9.23 4.57
N TYR A 5 -15.01 9.21 3.54
CA TYR A 5 -14.60 8.83 2.19
C TYR A 5 -13.59 9.81 1.58
N LEU A 6 -13.78 11.11 1.81
CA LEU A 6 -12.81 12.12 1.38
C LEU A 6 -11.45 11.93 2.05
N CYS A 7 -11.42 11.62 3.35
CA CYS A 7 -10.19 11.35 4.08
C CYS A 7 -9.48 10.08 3.60
N GLU A 8 -10.23 9.01 3.28
CA GLU A 8 -9.65 7.79 2.70
C GLU A 8 -9.09 8.05 1.29
N PHE A 9 -9.80 8.84 0.46
CA PHE A 9 -9.32 9.25 -0.86
C PHE A 9 -8.03 10.07 -0.77
N LEU A 10 -8.03 11.16 0.01
CA LEU A 10 -6.88 12.04 0.14
C LEU A 10 -5.70 11.33 0.83
N GLY A 11 -5.98 10.52 1.84
CA GLY A 11 -4.98 9.75 2.55
C GLY A 11 -4.30 8.72 1.66
N THR A 12 -5.07 7.99 0.85
CA THR A 12 -4.49 7.04 -0.11
C THR A 12 -3.75 7.75 -1.24
N MET A 13 -4.26 8.89 -1.72
CA MET A 13 -3.55 9.73 -2.69
C MET A 13 -2.17 10.16 -2.16
N MET A 14 -2.08 10.66 -0.93
CA MET A 14 -0.81 11.03 -0.29
C MET A 14 0.10 9.83 -0.06
N LEU A 15 -0.46 8.71 0.37
CA LEU A 15 0.27 7.45 0.54
C LEU A 15 0.98 7.05 -0.75
N ILE A 16 0.26 7.08 -1.87
CA ILE A 16 0.82 6.73 -3.18
C ILE A 16 1.79 7.79 -3.68
N LEU A 17 1.47 9.06 -3.54
CA LEU A 17 2.38 10.14 -3.93
C LEU A 17 3.76 10.01 -3.27
N LEU A 18 3.80 9.71 -1.98
CA LEU A 18 5.05 9.56 -1.23
C LEU A 18 5.71 8.19 -1.48
N GLY A 19 4.92 7.12 -1.49
CA GLY A 19 5.40 5.76 -1.64
C GLY A 19 5.91 5.43 -3.05
N ASP A 20 5.13 5.72 -4.08
CA ASP A 20 5.58 5.55 -5.46
C ASP A 20 6.64 6.65 -5.81
N GLY A 21 6.52 7.82 -5.21
CA GLY A 21 7.50 8.90 -5.34
C GLY A 21 8.91 8.50 -4.90
N VAL A 22 9.06 7.79 -3.78
CA VAL A 22 10.39 7.30 -3.39
C VAL A 22 10.90 6.23 -4.34
N VAL A 23 10.03 5.36 -4.87
CA VAL A 23 10.45 4.36 -5.85
C VAL A 23 10.92 5.06 -7.14
N ALA A 24 10.18 6.06 -7.63
CA ALA A 24 10.60 6.89 -8.76
C ALA A 24 11.98 7.53 -8.50
N ASN A 25 12.16 8.14 -7.33
CA ASN A 25 13.43 8.77 -6.93
C ASN A 25 14.61 7.83 -6.96
N VAL A 26 14.43 6.60 -6.45
CA VAL A 26 15.51 5.61 -6.28
C VAL A 26 15.81 4.85 -7.58
N THR A 27 14.81 4.69 -8.48
CA THR A 27 14.94 3.78 -9.63
C THR A 27 15.04 4.49 -10.99
N LEU A 28 14.33 5.61 -11.18
CA LEU A 28 14.31 6.27 -12.47
C LEU A 28 15.66 6.96 -12.82
N ASN A 29 15.96 6.99 -14.12
CA ASN A 29 17.17 7.61 -14.60
C ASN A 29 17.21 9.12 -14.32
N LYS A 30 18.42 9.63 -14.09
CA LYS A 30 18.73 11.05 -13.83
C LYS A 30 18.12 11.61 -12.52
N SER A 31 17.50 10.79 -11.68
CA SER A 31 17.15 11.23 -10.33
C SER A 31 18.41 11.43 -9.49
N GLY A 32 18.45 12.50 -8.71
CA GLY A 32 19.55 12.78 -7.78
C GLY A 32 19.70 11.74 -6.65
N MET A 33 18.71 10.88 -6.47
CA MET A 33 18.70 9.81 -5.47
C MET A 33 18.76 8.40 -6.09
N LYS A 34 19.00 8.29 -7.40
CA LYS A 34 19.08 6.99 -8.07
C LYS A 34 20.13 6.09 -7.41
N GLY A 35 19.72 4.86 -7.09
CA GLY A 35 20.61 3.86 -6.48
C GLY A 35 20.71 3.92 -4.95
N ALA A 36 19.93 4.77 -4.27
CA ALA A 36 19.93 4.85 -2.81
C ALA A 36 19.43 3.56 -2.11
N GLY A 37 18.73 2.69 -2.84
CA GLY A 37 18.48 1.31 -2.43
C GLY A 37 17.18 1.09 -1.67
N SER A 38 16.97 -0.20 -1.31
CA SER A 38 15.74 -0.70 -0.71
C SER A 38 15.48 -0.15 0.71
N ILE A 39 16.52 0.20 1.44
CA ILE A 39 16.39 0.77 2.79
C ILE A 39 15.64 2.11 2.72
N GLN A 40 16.04 3.01 1.81
CA GLN A 40 15.34 4.28 1.63
C GLN A 40 13.89 4.05 1.19
N ILE A 41 13.66 3.14 0.25
CA ILE A 41 12.30 2.80 -0.21
C ILE A 41 11.45 2.34 0.97
N THR A 42 11.95 1.42 1.77
CA THR A 42 11.17 0.82 2.87
C THR A 42 10.87 1.82 3.98
N LEU A 43 11.85 2.64 4.37
CA LEU A 43 11.63 3.71 5.36
C LEU A 43 10.60 4.72 4.84
N ALA A 44 10.71 5.14 3.58
CA ALA A 44 9.78 6.11 3.00
C ALA A 44 8.36 5.55 2.85
N TRP A 45 8.19 4.26 2.54
CA TRP A 45 6.86 3.63 2.54
C TRP A 45 6.21 3.62 3.93
N GLY A 46 6.98 3.37 4.98
CA GLY A 46 6.47 3.51 6.36
C GLY A 46 6.01 4.94 6.66
N LEU A 47 6.81 5.93 6.27
CA LEU A 47 6.46 7.37 6.41
C LEU A 47 5.26 7.74 5.54
N ALA A 48 5.14 7.18 4.34
CA ALA A 48 4.04 7.41 3.41
C ALA A 48 2.68 6.95 3.98
N VAL A 49 2.68 5.92 4.83
CA VAL A 49 1.49 5.52 5.60
C VAL A 49 1.28 6.43 6.81
N MET A 50 2.33 6.71 7.56
CA MET A 50 2.25 7.45 8.83
C MET A 50 1.76 8.89 8.62
N VAL A 51 2.29 9.61 7.64
CA VAL A 51 1.97 11.03 7.42
C VAL A 51 0.47 11.26 7.19
N PRO A 52 -0.20 10.62 6.22
CA PRO A 52 -1.64 10.78 6.07
C PRO A 52 -2.43 10.20 7.25
N ALA A 53 -1.92 9.18 7.96
CA ALA A 53 -2.57 8.66 9.15
C ALA A 53 -2.62 9.68 10.29
N PHE A 54 -1.62 10.54 10.44
CA PHE A 54 -1.69 11.67 11.37
C PHE A 54 -2.74 12.70 10.97
N ILE A 55 -2.88 12.98 9.67
CA ILE A 55 -3.79 14.01 9.17
C ILE A 55 -5.24 13.54 9.24
N PHE A 56 -5.52 12.32 8.78
CA PHE A 56 -6.87 11.85 8.52
C PHE A 56 -7.39 10.79 9.50
N GLY A 57 -6.52 10.28 10.38
CA GLY A 57 -6.83 9.13 11.22
C GLY A 57 -7.99 9.35 12.19
N GLU A 58 -8.15 10.56 12.71
CA GLU A 58 -9.27 10.90 13.58
C GLU A 58 -10.61 10.85 12.84
N ALA A 59 -10.64 11.30 11.59
CA ALA A 59 -11.86 11.39 10.81
C ALA A 59 -12.30 10.07 10.19
N SER A 60 -11.35 9.25 9.66
CA SER A 60 -11.68 8.02 8.92
C SER A 60 -11.17 6.73 9.55
N GLY A 61 -10.30 6.81 10.55
CA GLY A 61 -9.54 5.66 11.04
C GLY A 61 -8.29 5.35 10.23
N ALA A 62 -8.07 6.03 9.08
CA ALA A 62 -6.89 5.91 8.23
C ALA A 62 -6.57 4.46 7.81
N SER A 63 -7.56 3.77 7.27
CA SER A 63 -7.35 2.43 6.69
C SER A 63 -6.46 2.50 5.45
N PHE A 64 -6.79 3.36 4.49
CA PHE A 64 -6.10 3.56 3.20
C PHE A 64 -5.82 2.26 2.44
N ASN A 65 -6.51 1.17 2.81
CA ASN A 65 -6.21 -0.18 2.39
C ASN A 65 -7.48 -1.04 2.37
N PRO A 66 -7.95 -1.49 1.19
CA PRO A 66 -9.13 -2.36 1.10
C PRO A 66 -9.00 -3.66 1.89
N ALA A 67 -7.83 -4.29 1.93
CA ALA A 67 -7.62 -5.54 2.67
C ALA A 67 -7.76 -5.33 4.18
N LEU A 68 -7.20 -4.25 4.72
CA LEU A 68 -7.38 -3.87 6.14
C LEU A 68 -8.84 -3.52 6.43
N THR A 69 -9.48 -2.71 5.59
CA THR A 69 -10.89 -2.31 5.76
C THR A 69 -11.81 -3.53 5.82
N ILE A 70 -11.65 -4.48 4.87
CA ILE A 70 -12.43 -5.72 4.82
C ILE A 70 -12.13 -6.61 6.03
N ALA A 71 -10.86 -6.77 6.39
CA ALA A 71 -10.46 -7.59 7.53
C ALA A 71 -11.08 -7.07 8.84
N LEU A 72 -10.99 -5.76 9.09
CA LEU A 72 -11.62 -5.15 10.27
C LEU A 72 -13.13 -5.32 10.29
N ALA A 73 -13.81 -5.27 9.14
CA ALA A 73 -15.24 -5.52 9.03
C ALA A 73 -15.59 -6.98 9.33
N VAL A 74 -14.80 -7.94 8.84
CA VAL A 74 -14.95 -9.37 9.18
C VAL A 74 -14.76 -9.60 10.68
N GLY A 75 -13.83 -8.89 11.31
CA GLY A 75 -13.58 -8.96 12.75
C GLY A 75 -14.58 -8.22 13.63
N GLY A 76 -15.59 -7.58 13.06
CA GLY A 76 -16.58 -6.78 13.82
C GLY A 76 -16.05 -5.43 14.33
N MET A 77 -14.88 -5.00 13.86
CA MET A 77 -14.22 -3.76 14.26
C MET A 77 -14.48 -2.58 13.30
N PHE A 78 -15.24 -2.82 12.23
CA PHE A 78 -15.59 -1.82 11.21
C PHE A 78 -16.97 -2.09 10.61
N ASP A 79 -17.73 -1.04 10.33
CA ASP A 79 -19.09 -1.13 9.78
C ASP A 79 -19.07 -1.52 8.30
N TRP A 80 -19.71 -2.66 7.97
CA TRP A 80 -19.86 -3.15 6.61
C TRP A 80 -20.51 -2.16 5.65
N ALA A 81 -21.41 -1.32 6.14
CA ALA A 81 -22.07 -0.29 5.32
C ALA A 81 -21.10 0.74 4.74
N LEU A 82 -19.93 0.93 5.38
CA LEU A 82 -18.89 1.85 4.93
C LEU A 82 -17.89 1.22 3.96
N VAL A 83 -17.75 -0.12 3.97
CA VAL A 83 -16.71 -0.84 3.21
C VAL A 83 -16.71 -0.47 1.72
N PRO A 84 -17.85 -0.52 0.99
CA PRO A 84 -17.82 -0.20 -0.45
C PRO A 84 -17.30 1.21 -0.75
N GLY A 85 -17.75 2.20 0.03
CA GLY A 85 -17.33 3.58 -0.14
C GLY A 85 -15.84 3.79 0.17
N TYR A 86 -15.30 3.11 1.20
CA TYR A 86 -13.87 3.12 1.52
C TYR A 86 -13.05 2.53 0.38
N VAL A 87 -13.40 1.34 -0.10
CA VAL A 87 -12.67 0.66 -1.19
C VAL A 87 -12.62 1.53 -2.44
N ILE A 88 -13.75 2.13 -2.84
CA ILE A 88 -13.81 3.03 -4.00
C ILE A 88 -12.92 4.27 -3.78
N ALA A 89 -13.05 4.93 -2.63
CA ALA A 89 -12.27 6.12 -2.29
C ALA A 89 -10.77 5.82 -2.29
N GLN A 90 -10.35 4.70 -1.70
CA GLN A 90 -8.97 4.26 -1.62
C GLN A 90 -8.39 3.97 -3.02
N ILE A 91 -9.12 3.25 -3.88
CA ILE A 91 -8.64 2.96 -5.25
C ILE A 91 -8.52 4.25 -6.05
N LEU A 92 -9.53 5.13 -6.00
CA LEU A 92 -9.48 6.42 -6.71
C LEU A 92 -8.35 7.31 -6.19
N GLY A 93 -8.13 7.34 -4.88
CA GLY A 93 -6.98 8.02 -4.28
C GLY A 93 -5.65 7.47 -4.82
N GLY A 94 -5.54 6.16 -4.92
CA GLY A 94 -4.37 5.49 -5.51
C GLY A 94 -4.13 5.87 -6.97
N VAL A 95 -5.20 5.95 -7.78
CA VAL A 95 -5.10 6.41 -9.18
C VAL A 95 -4.56 7.84 -9.25
N VAL A 96 -5.16 8.76 -8.48
CA VAL A 96 -4.75 10.17 -8.49
C VAL A 96 -3.32 10.33 -7.97
N GLY A 97 -2.94 9.61 -6.91
CA GLY A 97 -1.57 9.59 -6.41
C GLY A 97 -0.56 9.18 -7.49
N GLY A 98 -0.85 8.10 -8.23
CA GLY A 98 -0.03 7.67 -9.37
C GLY A 98 0.06 8.72 -10.49
N VAL A 99 -1.03 9.41 -10.81
CA VAL A 99 -1.02 10.52 -11.77
C VAL A 99 -0.09 11.63 -11.30
N LEU A 100 -0.16 12.01 -10.02
CA LEU A 100 0.72 13.05 -9.46
C LEU A 100 2.19 12.64 -9.50
N VAL A 101 2.52 11.37 -9.23
CA VAL A 101 3.89 10.85 -9.38
C VAL A 101 4.36 11.00 -10.82
N TYR A 102 3.53 10.62 -11.81
CA TYR A 102 3.90 10.81 -13.22
C TYR A 102 4.15 12.27 -13.57
N ILE A 103 3.29 13.19 -13.10
CA ILE A 103 3.46 14.64 -13.37
C ILE A 103 4.81 15.12 -12.82
N LEU A 104 5.15 14.74 -11.58
CA LEU A 104 6.39 15.17 -10.93
C LEU A 104 7.65 14.57 -11.59
N PHE A 105 7.59 13.32 -12.01
CA PHE A 105 8.73 12.57 -12.52
C PHE A 105 8.72 12.36 -14.05
N LYS A 106 7.91 13.13 -14.79
CA LYS A 106 7.72 12.93 -16.23
C LYS A 106 9.04 12.84 -16.99
N ASP A 107 9.96 13.79 -16.78
CA ASP A 107 11.24 13.82 -17.49
C ASP A 107 12.15 12.64 -17.12
N HIS A 108 12.04 12.14 -15.89
CA HIS A 108 12.75 10.94 -15.43
C HIS A 108 12.18 9.67 -16.05
N PHE A 109 10.84 9.58 -16.22
CA PHE A 109 10.21 8.51 -16.98
C PHE A 109 10.65 8.52 -18.44
N ASP A 110 10.73 9.70 -19.07
CA ASP A 110 11.17 9.84 -20.46
C ASP A 110 12.66 9.45 -20.63
N ALA A 111 13.50 9.72 -19.61
CA ALA A 111 14.91 9.37 -19.58
C ALA A 111 15.18 7.88 -19.22
N THR A 112 14.18 7.13 -18.77
CA THR A 112 14.28 5.72 -18.39
C THR A 112 13.82 4.87 -19.56
N GLU A 113 14.61 3.90 -20.00
CA GLU A 113 14.25 3.05 -21.15
C GLU A 113 13.47 1.79 -20.70
N ASP A 114 13.91 1.15 -19.61
CA ASP A 114 13.35 -0.11 -19.13
C ASP A 114 11.88 -0.02 -18.70
N PRO A 115 10.96 -0.73 -19.39
CA PRO A 115 9.54 -0.69 -19.04
C PRO A 115 9.23 -1.36 -17.69
N GLY A 116 10.05 -2.32 -17.24
CA GLY A 116 9.91 -2.94 -15.94
C GLY A 116 10.13 -1.96 -14.80
N THR A 117 11.17 -1.13 -14.90
CA THR A 117 11.45 -0.04 -13.97
C THR A 117 10.30 0.97 -13.92
N LYS A 118 9.74 1.33 -15.09
CA LYS A 118 8.59 2.26 -15.15
C LYS A 118 7.36 1.69 -14.46
N LEU A 119 7.02 0.43 -14.72
CA LEU A 119 5.92 -0.24 -14.01
C LEU A 119 6.19 -0.38 -12.52
N GLY A 120 7.43 -0.70 -12.14
CA GLY A 120 7.86 -0.88 -10.74
C GLY A 120 7.73 0.37 -9.88
N VAL A 121 7.65 1.57 -10.47
CA VAL A 121 7.32 2.80 -9.75
C VAL A 121 5.89 2.77 -9.23
N PHE A 122 4.94 2.29 -10.04
CA PHE A 122 3.51 2.33 -9.75
C PHE A 122 3.00 1.12 -8.99
N SER A 123 3.60 -0.07 -9.19
CA SER A 123 3.00 -1.31 -8.73
C SER A 123 4.03 -2.38 -8.44
N THR A 124 3.60 -3.35 -7.65
CA THR A 124 4.45 -4.46 -7.23
C THR A 124 4.53 -5.56 -8.29
N GLY A 125 5.56 -6.39 -8.16
CA GLY A 125 5.75 -7.56 -8.99
C GLY A 125 6.82 -8.47 -8.39
N PRO A 126 6.66 -9.80 -8.51
CA PRO A 126 7.63 -10.74 -7.98
C PRO A 126 8.82 -10.87 -8.91
N PRO A 127 10.06 -10.92 -8.40
CA PRO A 127 11.23 -11.30 -9.21
C PRO A 127 11.15 -12.76 -9.68
N ILE A 128 10.41 -13.61 -8.95
CA ILE A 128 10.18 -15.03 -9.31
C ILE A 128 8.65 -15.22 -9.47
N PRO A 129 8.11 -15.23 -10.70
CA PRO A 129 6.68 -15.39 -10.94
C PRO A 129 6.18 -16.80 -10.58
N ASN A 130 5.28 -16.87 -9.59
CA ASN A 130 4.53 -18.07 -9.22
C ASN A 130 3.25 -17.63 -8.51
N THR A 131 2.13 -17.58 -9.23
CA THR A 131 0.88 -17.00 -8.72
C THR A 131 0.46 -17.57 -7.36
N GLY A 132 0.45 -18.89 -7.20
CA GLY A 132 0.04 -19.53 -5.94
C GLY A 132 0.97 -19.17 -4.78
N ARG A 133 2.28 -19.26 -4.99
CA ARG A 133 3.28 -18.91 -3.98
C ARG A 133 3.26 -17.42 -3.67
N ASN A 134 3.11 -16.57 -4.68
CA ASN A 134 3.07 -15.13 -4.47
C ASN A 134 1.80 -14.69 -3.72
N ILE A 135 0.64 -15.36 -3.90
CA ILE A 135 -0.55 -15.15 -3.06
C ILE A 135 -0.24 -15.49 -1.59
N VAL A 136 0.40 -16.63 -1.32
CA VAL A 136 0.79 -17.02 0.05
C VAL A 136 1.76 -16.00 0.66
N GLN A 137 2.74 -15.51 -0.09
CA GLN A 137 3.71 -14.51 0.37
C GLN A 137 3.01 -13.20 0.77
N GLU A 138 2.11 -12.69 -0.07
CA GLU A 138 1.32 -11.50 0.23
C GLU A 138 0.35 -11.73 1.40
N ALA A 139 -0.24 -12.92 1.49
CA ALA A 139 -1.12 -13.28 2.61
C ALA A 139 -0.37 -13.29 3.95
N ILE A 140 0.81 -13.89 4.01
CA ILE A 140 1.63 -13.92 5.24
C ILE A 140 2.07 -12.50 5.62
N ALA A 141 2.54 -11.71 4.66
CA ALA A 141 2.97 -10.34 4.93
C ALA A 141 1.82 -9.45 5.42
N THR A 142 0.62 -9.60 4.83
CA THR A 142 -0.56 -8.84 5.25
C THR A 142 -1.14 -9.37 6.56
N PHE A 143 -1.03 -10.68 6.83
CA PHE A 143 -1.34 -11.22 8.15
C PHE A 143 -0.54 -10.51 9.24
N VAL A 144 0.79 -10.37 9.06
CA VAL A 144 1.64 -9.65 10.02
C VAL A 144 1.19 -8.21 10.19
N LEU A 145 0.87 -7.51 9.09
CA LEU A 145 0.39 -6.14 9.12
C LEU A 145 -0.87 -5.99 9.97
N VAL A 146 -1.91 -6.75 9.63
CA VAL A 146 -3.23 -6.62 10.27
C VAL A 146 -3.19 -7.09 11.72
N PHE A 147 -2.52 -8.21 11.98
CA PHE A 147 -2.37 -8.74 13.35
C PHE A 147 -1.63 -7.75 14.25
N ALA A 148 -0.55 -7.13 13.77
CA ALA A 148 0.19 -6.13 14.52
C ALA A 148 -0.63 -4.84 14.75
N ILE A 149 -1.41 -4.39 13.75
CA ILE A 149 -2.31 -3.24 13.92
C ILE A 149 -3.38 -3.54 14.99
N CYS A 150 -4.00 -4.71 14.96
CA CYS A 150 -4.94 -5.12 16.02
C CYS A 150 -4.23 -5.20 17.39
N GLY A 151 -2.99 -5.70 17.41
CA GLY A 151 -2.16 -5.80 18.62
C GLY A 151 -1.85 -4.46 19.29
N LEU A 152 -1.95 -3.33 18.58
CA LEU A 152 -1.78 -2.01 19.19
C LEU A 152 -2.82 -1.74 20.28
N ASN A 153 -3.99 -2.40 20.23
CA ASN A 153 -5.01 -2.31 21.29
C ASN A 153 -4.57 -2.96 22.61
N GLN A 154 -3.53 -3.80 22.58
CA GLN A 154 -2.97 -4.46 23.76
C GLN A 154 -1.87 -3.62 24.44
N VAL A 155 -1.49 -2.48 23.85
CA VAL A 155 -0.48 -1.60 24.44
C VAL A 155 -1.15 -0.69 25.47
N PRO A 156 -0.89 -0.87 26.80
CA PRO A 156 -1.53 -0.06 27.83
C PRO A 156 -1.17 1.41 27.69
N GLN A 157 -2.16 2.28 27.88
CA GLN A 157 -1.96 3.75 27.91
C GLN A 157 -1.24 4.31 26.68
N LEU A 158 -1.47 3.74 25.50
CA LEU A 158 -0.89 4.24 24.26
C LEU A 158 -1.34 5.68 24.02
N ALA A 159 -0.42 6.63 24.12
CA ALA A 159 -0.73 8.04 23.92
C ALA A 159 -1.28 8.32 22.50
N ALA A 160 -2.15 9.32 22.39
CA ALA A 160 -2.72 9.73 21.12
C ALA A 160 -1.61 10.02 20.09
N GLY A 161 -1.72 9.43 18.91
CA GLY A 161 -0.74 9.57 17.81
C GLY A 161 0.41 8.56 17.85
N VAL A 162 0.85 8.04 18.99
CA VAL A 162 1.94 7.05 19.05
C VAL A 162 1.60 5.78 18.26
N GLY A 163 0.33 5.36 18.25
CA GLY A 163 -0.12 4.24 17.42
C GLY A 163 0.23 4.41 15.94
N LYS A 164 0.16 5.64 15.40
CA LYS A 164 0.53 5.92 13.99
C LYS A 164 2.03 5.79 13.76
N LEU A 165 2.85 6.18 14.74
CA LEU A 165 4.30 5.95 14.70
C LEU A 165 4.64 4.46 14.78
N LEU A 166 3.90 3.68 15.55
CA LEU A 166 4.08 2.22 15.60
C LEU A 166 3.69 1.56 14.27
N VAL A 167 2.65 2.05 13.58
CA VAL A 167 2.31 1.58 12.23
C VAL A 167 3.46 1.82 11.25
N PHE A 168 4.16 2.95 11.32
CA PHE A 168 5.40 3.16 10.56
C PHE A 168 6.39 2.01 10.79
N GLY A 169 6.67 1.67 12.04
CA GLY A 169 7.58 0.58 12.39
C GLY A 169 7.12 -0.78 11.86
N ILE A 170 5.82 -1.07 11.90
CA ILE A 170 5.23 -2.31 11.35
C ILE A 170 5.50 -2.39 9.83
N ILE A 171 5.20 -1.34 9.08
CA ILE A 171 5.43 -1.31 7.61
C ILE A 171 6.92 -1.49 7.30
N VAL A 172 7.80 -0.78 8.02
CA VAL A 172 9.25 -0.87 7.83
C VAL A 172 9.75 -2.29 8.11
N SER A 173 9.29 -2.91 9.20
CA SER A 173 9.67 -4.28 9.55
C SER A 173 9.29 -5.28 8.45
N ILE A 174 8.06 -5.20 7.93
CA ILE A 174 7.58 -6.07 6.86
C ILE A 174 8.38 -5.83 5.57
N GLY A 175 8.57 -4.57 5.18
CA GLY A 175 9.30 -4.22 3.96
C GLY A 175 10.75 -4.68 3.98
N MET A 176 11.46 -4.49 5.10
CA MET A 176 12.85 -4.94 5.25
C MET A 176 12.99 -6.46 5.28
N SER A 177 12.00 -7.17 5.86
CA SER A 177 12.10 -8.62 6.04
C SER A 177 11.52 -9.43 4.88
N LEU A 178 10.43 -8.98 4.26
CA LEU A 178 9.63 -9.74 3.30
C LEU A 178 9.50 -9.05 1.93
N GLY A 179 9.92 -7.78 1.80
CA GLY A 179 9.69 -6.98 0.61
C GLY A 179 10.31 -7.50 -0.68
N GLY A 180 11.42 -8.24 -0.59
CA GLY A 180 12.10 -8.80 -1.74
C GLY A 180 11.35 -9.92 -2.48
N LEU A 181 10.26 -10.44 -1.90
CA LEU A 181 9.51 -11.59 -2.46
C LEU A 181 8.51 -11.17 -3.55
N THR A 182 7.75 -10.12 -3.30
CA THR A 182 6.65 -9.67 -4.16
C THR A 182 6.60 -8.15 -4.32
N GLY A 183 7.40 -7.42 -3.55
CA GLY A 183 7.28 -5.98 -3.38
C GLY A 183 6.31 -5.58 -2.26
N TYR A 184 5.91 -6.53 -1.39
CA TYR A 184 5.02 -6.31 -0.22
C TYR A 184 3.88 -5.34 -0.52
N ALA A 185 3.02 -5.74 -1.44
CA ALA A 185 1.86 -4.91 -1.82
C ALA A 185 0.98 -4.60 -0.60
N LEU A 186 0.60 -5.61 0.17
CA LEU A 186 -0.18 -5.56 1.41
C LEU A 186 -1.56 -4.87 1.28
N ASN A 187 -1.79 -4.21 0.16
CA ASN A 187 -2.86 -3.24 -0.01
C ASN A 187 -3.34 -3.24 -1.48
N PRO A 188 -4.55 -3.72 -1.75
CA PRO A 188 -5.10 -3.71 -3.09
C PRO A 188 -5.16 -2.33 -3.75
N ALA A 189 -5.44 -1.25 -3.01
CA ALA A 189 -5.50 0.09 -3.56
C ALA A 189 -4.10 0.65 -3.89
N ARG A 190 -3.08 0.28 -3.10
CA ARG A 190 -1.69 0.66 -3.30
C ARG A 190 -1.10 0.02 -4.56
N ASP A 191 -1.62 -1.11 -5.00
CA ASP A 191 -1.17 -1.74 -6.25
C ASP A 191 -2.10 -1.42 -7.43
N LEU A 192 -3.40 -1.65 -7.29
CA LEU A 192 -4.37 -1.50 -8.38
C LEU A 192 -4.56 -0.04 -8.80
N GLY A 193 -4.64 0.90 -7.87
CA GLY A 193 -4.84 2.31 -8.18
C GLY A 193 -3.73 2.87 -9.09
N PRO A 194 -2.47 2.83 -8.68
CA PRO A 194 -1.37 3.30 -9.52
C PRO A 194 -1.15 2.43 -10.77
N ARG A 195 -1.46 1.14 -10.74
CA ARG A 195 -1.44 0.28 -11.92
C ARG A 195 -2.43 0.74 -12.99
N ILE A 196 -3.62 1.21 -12.58
CA ILE A 196 -4.58 1.86 -13.46
C ILE A 196 -3.98 3.17 -14.00
N ALA A 197 -3.38 3.99 -13.14
CA ALA A 197 -2.70 5.21 -13.58
C ALA A 197 -1.62 4.91 -14.62
N HIS A 198 -0.75 3.90 -14.39
CA HIS A 198 0.23 3.46 -15.38
C HIS A 198 -0.42 3.05 -16.71
N ALA A 199 -1.57 2.39 -16.68
CA ALA A 199 -2.26 1.94 -17.90
C ALA A 199 -2.77 3.12 -18.74
N ILE A 200 -3.36 4.14 -18.11
CA ILE A 200 -4.01 5.24 -18.83
C ILE A 200 -3.05 6.40 -19.16
N LEU A 201 -1.96 6.56 -18.42
CA LEU A 201 -1.02 7.66 -18.64
C LEU A 201 -0.19 7.46 -19.91
N PRO A 202 0.17 8.56 -20.61
CA PRO A 202 0.95 8.51 -21.85
C PRO A 202 2.46 8.38 -21.57
N ILE A 203 2.86 7.36 -20.80
CA ILE A 203 4.26 7.09 -20.46
C ILE A 203 4.94 6.45 -21.67
N LYS A 204 5.95 7.11 -22.22
CA LYS A 204 6.69 6.65 -23.38
C LYS A 204 7.37 5.30 -23.09
N GLY A 205 7.11 4.28 -23.91
CA GLY A 205 7.75 2.96 -23.79
C GLY A 205 7.42 2.21 -22.48
N LYS A 206 6.24 2.42 -21.89
CA LYS A 206 5.84 1.84 -20.60
C LYS A 206 5.64 0.33 -20.59
N GLY A 207 5.39 -0.29 -21.73
CA GLY A 207 5.07 -1.71 -21.82
C GLY A 207 3.70 -2.09 -21.21
N SER A 208 3.58 -3.33 -20.75
CA SER A 208 2.35 -3.85 -20.13
C SER A 208 2.21 -3.39 -18.67
N SER A 209 0.98 -3.09 -18.26
CA SER A 209 0.63 -2.83 -16.85
C SER A 209 0.45 -4.11 -16.02
N ASN A 210 0.63 -5.29 -16.60
CA ASN A 210 0.57 -6.61 -15.95
C ASN A 210 -0.66 -6.82 -15.05
N PHE A 211 -1.85 -6.54 -15.57
CA PHE A 211 -3.11 -6.75 -14.81
C PHE A 211 -3.36 -8.21 -14.45
N LYS A 212 -2.78 -9.18 -15.18
CA LYS A 212 -2.88 -10.60 -14.83
C LYS A 212 -2.33 -10.87 -13.42
N TYR A 213 -1.23 -10.25 -13.05
CA TYR A 213 -0.69 -10.30 -11.70
C TYR A 213 -1.50 -9.39 -10.76
N GLY A 214 -1.69 -8.12 -11.14
CA GLY A 214 -2.26 -7.08 -10.28
C GLY A 214 -3.70 -7.32 -9.83
N LEU A 215 -4.51 -8.03 -10.63
CA LEU A 215 -5.89 -8.38 -10.26
C LEU A 215 -5.99 -9.65 -9.41
N ILE A 216 -4.90 -10.40 -9.26
CA ILE A 216 -4.93 -11.68 -8.52
C ILE A 216 -4.13 -11.56 -7.24
N VAL A 217 -2.82 -11.39 -7.34
CA VAL A 217 -1.93 -11.54 -6.19
C VAL A 217 -2.10 -10.41 -5.17
N PRO A 218 -2.00 -9.10 -5.55
CA PRO A 218 -2.12 -7.99 -4.61
C PRO A 218 -3.55 -7.74 -4.09
N ILE A 219 -4.54 -8.47 -4.60
CA ILE A 219 -5.92 -8.42 -4.11
C ILE A 219 -6.19 -9.58 -3.17
N PHE A 220 -6.08 -10.82 -3.67
CA PHE A 220 -6.49 -12.01 -2.91
C PHE A 220 -5.51 -12.33 -1.77
N GLY A 221 -4.19 -12.19 -2.00
CA GLY A 221 -3.19 -12.42 -0.95
C GLY A 221 -3.45 -11.56 0.28
N PRO A 222 -3.47 -10.23 0.15
CA PRO A 222 -3.73 -9.32 1.27
C PRO A 222 -5.09 -9.54 1.95
N ILE A 223 -6.18 -9.74 1.20
CA ILE A 223 -7.50 -9.97 1.78
C ILE A 223 -7.51 -11.25 2.63
N ILE A 224 -6.97 -12.35 2.11
CA ILE A 224 -6.88 -13.63 2.83
C ILE A 224 -6.04 -13.46 4.10
N GLY A 225 -4.85 -12.86 4.00
CA GLY A 225 -3.97 -12.64 5.14
C GLY A 225 -4.59 -11.78 6.23
N GLY A 226 -5.25 -10.69 5.83
CA GLY A 226 -5.95 -9.80 6.75
C GLY A 226 -7.10 -10.47 7.49
N ILE A 227 -7.92 -11.26 6.78
CA ILE A 227 -9.03 -12.02 7.40
C ILE A 227 -8.50 -13.04 8.40
N VAL A 228 -7.49 -13.82 8.03
CA VAL A 228 -6.89 -14.80 8.95
C VAL A 228 -6.32 -14.11 10.19
N ALA A 229 -5.69 -12.95 10.03
CA ALA A 229 -5.12 -12.18 11.13
C ALA A 229 -6.17 -11.73 12.13
N VAL A 230 -7.27 -11.14 11.68
CA VAL A 230 -8.32 -10.65 12.57
C VAL A 230 -9.09 -11.76 13.24
N LEU A 231 -9.34 -12.88 12.53
CA LEU A 231 -9.99 -14.04 13.13
C LEU A 231 -9.11 -14.67 14.22
N LEU A 232 -7.81 -14.80 13.98
CA LEU A 232 -6.88 -15.27 15.01
C LEU A 232 -6.82 -14.30 16.20
N TYR A 233 -6.74 -13.00 15.94
CA TYR A 233 -6.71 -11.98 16.99
C TYR A 233 -7.92 -12.09 17.93
N ASN A 234 -9.12 -12.32 17.36
CA ASN A 234 -10.38 -12.38 18.12
C ASN A 234 -10.54 -13.65 18.99
N VAL A 235 -9.78 -14.72 18.70
CA VAL A 235 -9.88 -15.96 19.50
C VAL A 235 -8.82 -16.06 20.60
N ILE A 236 -7.84 -15.15 20.62
CA ILE A 236 -6.84 -15.12 21.69
C ILE A 236 -7.45 -14.43 22.92
N PRO A 237 -7.41 -15.05 24.10
CA PRO A 237 -7.93 -14.46 25.35
C PRO A 237 -6.92 -13.47 25.94
N TRP A 238 -6.88 -12.28 25.35
CA TRP A 238 -5.99 -11.19 25.77
C TRP A 238 -6.19 -10.79 27.23
#